data_62dc0b99395eb0e7b21e27457e18bab5
#
_entry.id   62dc0b99395eb0e7b21e27457e18bab5
#
_cell.length_a   1.000
_cell.length_b   1.000
_cell.length_c   1.000
_cell.angle_alpha   90.00
_cell.angle_beta   90.00
_cell.angle_gamma   90.00
#
_symmetry.space_group_name_H-M   'P 1'
#
loop_
_entity.id
_entity.type
_entity.pdbx_description
1 polymer ?
#
loop_
_entity_poly.entity_id
_entity_poly.type
_entity_poly.pdbx_seq_one_letter_code
_entity_poly.pdbx_strand_id
1 'polypeptide(L)'
;MPKIKPIKLVIIVVCIAIIAVLAWKFLKPKQQQPQYITAEVTRGDIENNVLATGTLDATKLISVGAQVSGQVKKMYVQLGDQVKQGQLIAQIDSTTQENSLKTSDANIKNLEAQRLQQIASLNEKQLEYRRQQQMYTQDATPRADLESAEAAYKTAQAQVKALDAQIESAKITRSTAQTNIGYTRIVAPTDGTVVAIVTEEGQTVNANQSAPT
;
A
#
# COMPACT_ATOMS: atom_id res chain seq x y z
N MET A 1 -52.14 -87.90 78.26
CA MET A 1 -52.33 -87.33 76.91
C MET A 1 -53.63 -86.60 76.93
N PRO A 2 -53.65 -85.22 76.81
CA PRO A 2 -54.87 -84.46 76.83
C PRO A 2 -55.65 -84.68 75.55
N LYS A 3 -56.86 -85.22 75.58
CA LYS A 3 -57.76 -85.32 74.44
C LYS A 3 -58.25 -83.91 74.08
N ILE A 4 -57.66 -83.34 73.03
CA ILE A 4 -58.10 -82.03 72.45
C ILE A 4 -59.49 -82.29 71.85
N LYS A 5 -60.49 -81.56 72.40
CA LYS A 5 -61.87 -81.68 71.94
C LYS A 5 -61.88 -81.21 70.43
N PRO A 6 -62.58 -81.93 69.56
CA PRO A 6 -62.52 -81.71 68.09
C PRO A 6 -62.94 -80.29 67.72
N ILE A 7 -63.71 -79.59 68.51
CA ILE A 7 -64.13 -78.22 68.32
C ILE A 7 -62.93 -77.21 68.38
N LYS A 8 -61.91 -77.48 69.27
CA LYS A 8 -60.77 -76.60 69.38
C LYS A 8 -59.80 -76.75 68.14
N LEU A 9 -59.76 -77.96 67.58
CA LEU A 9 -58.95 -78.19 66.38
C LEU A 9 -59.55 -77.48 65.13
N VAL A 10 -60.91 -77.41 65.03
CA VAL A 10 -61.59 -76.68 63.97
C VAL A 10 -61.37 -75.14 64.06
N ILE A 11 -61.40 -74.65 65.32
CA ILE A 11 -61.14 -73.20 65.50
C ILE A 11 -59.74 -72.83 65.16
N ILE A 12 -58.75 -73.62 65.46
CA ILE A 12 -57.32 -73.40 65.10
C ILE A 12 -57.11 -73.41 63.56
N VAL A 13 -57.76 -74.37 62.88
CA VAL A 13 -57.68 -74.45 61.40
C VAL A 13 -58.30 -73.22 60.75
N VAL A 14 -59.48 -72.78 61.26
CA VAL A 14 -60.13 -71.55 60.76
C VAL A 14 -59.28 -70.31 61.05
N CYS A 15 -58.69 -70.21 62.21
CA CYS A 15 -57.77 -69.07 62.51
C CYS A 15 -56.55 -69.06 61.60
N ILE A 16 -55.95 -70.20 61.28
CA ILE A 16 -54.82 -70.34 60.39
C ILE A 16 -55.22 -69.96 58.94
N ALA A 17 -56.40 -70.37 58.50
CA ALA A 17 -56.95 -70.03 57.19
C ALA A 17 -57.20 -68.50 57.06
N ILE A 18 -57.74 -67.83 58.11
CA ILE A 18 -57.90 -66.37 58.09
C ILE A 18 -56.57 -65.65 58.07
N ILE A 19 -55.59 -66.13 58.87
CA ILE A 19 -54.27 -65.54 58.87
C ILE A 19 -53.62 -65.64 57.46
N ALA A 20 -53.72 -66.85 56.85
CA ALA A 20 -53.21 -67.10 55.51
C ALA A 20 -53.85 -66.16 54.43
N VAL A 21 -55.14 -65.92 54.48
CA VAL A 21 -55.88 -64.99 53.58
C VAL A 21 -55.48 -63.54 53.81
N LEU A 22 -55.29 -63.15 55.04
CA LEU A 22 -54.79 -61.82 55.39
C LEU A 22 -53.36 -61.64 54.95
N ALA A 23 -52.48 -62.60 55.16
CA ALA A 23 -51.14 -62.57 54.77
C ALA A 23 -51.01 -62.45 53.20
N TRP A 24 -51.85 -63.22 52.46
CA TRP A 24 -51.87 -63.15 51.02
C TRP A 24 -52.36 -61.79 50.49
N LYS A 25 -53.32 -61.16 51.18
CA LYS A 25 -53.82 -59.86 50.83
C LYS A 25 -52.77 -58.75 51.08
N PHE A 26 -51.96 -58.92 52.18
CA PHE A 26 -50.94 -57.94 52.53
C PHE A 26 -49.63 -58.11 51.76
N LEU A 27 -49.33 -59.35 51.36
CA LEU A 27 -48.11 -59.63 50.58
C LEU A 27 -48.25 -59.47 49.06
N LYS A 28 -49.44 -59.14 48.55
CA LYS A 28 -49.57 -58.83 47.13
C LYS A 28 -48.77 -57.54 46.85
N PRO A 29 -47.71 -57.56 46.04
CA PRO A 29 -46.97 -56.37 45.70
C PRO A 29 -47.94 -55.40 45.02
N LYS A 30 -48.04 -54.18 45.54
CA LYS A 30 -48.73 -53.09 44.89
C LYS A 30 -48.04 -52.85 43.55
N GLN A 31 -48.67 -53.14 42.41
CA GLN A 31 -48.14 -52.78 41.11
C GLN A 31 -47.98 -51.25 41.10
N GLN A 32 -46.71 -50.80 41.17
CA GLN A 32 -46.35 -49.43 40.90
C GLN A 32 -46.69 -49.13 39.45
N GLN A 33 -47.70 -48.34 39.22
CA GLN A 33 -48.01 -47.81 37.89
C GLN A 33 -46.82 -46.95 37.50
N PRO A 34 -46.25 -47.14 36.31
CA PRO A 34 -45.14 -46.29 35.84
C PRO A 34 -45.66 -44.85 35.81
N GLN A 35 -45.01 -43.96 36.56
CA GLN A 35 -45.30 -42.53 36.56
C GLN A 35 -44.64 -41.94 35.29
N TYR A 36 -45.45 -41.70 34.29
CA TYR A 36 -44.96 -40.99 33.07
C TYR A 36 -44.88 -39.50 33.41
N ILE A 37 -43.70 -38.94 33.22
CA ILE A 37 -43.51 -37.48 33.21
C ILE A 37 -44.06 -37.02 31.88
N THR A 38 -45.21 -36.38 31.90
CA THR A 38 -45.84 -35.79 30.72
C THR A 38 -45.57 -34.29 30.75
N ALA A 39 -45.17 -33.72 29.63
CA ALA A 39 -45.12 -32.29 29.39
C ALA A 39 -46.21 -31.89 28.39
N GLU A 40 -46.79 -30.74 28.60
CA GLU A 40 -47.76 -30.20 27.68
C GLU A 40 -47.07 -29.84 26.36
N VAL A 41 -47.62 -30.28 25.24
CA VAL A 41 -47.09 -29.95 23.89
C VAL A 41 -47.59 -28.57 23.53
N THR A 42 -46.69 -27.58 23.59
CA THR A 42 -46.98 -26.22 23.15
C THR A 42 -46.38 -26.01 21.75
N ARG A 43 -47.11 -25.27 20.91
CA ARG A 43 -46.52 -24.77 19.63
C ARG A 43 -45.74 -23.50 19.92
N GLY A 44 -44.48 -23.47 19.56
CA GLY A 44 -43.63 -22.29 19.63
C GLY A 44 -42.80 -22.16 18.36
N ASP A 45 -42.45 -20.94 18.03
CA ASP A 45 -41.52 -20.68 16.93
C ASP A 45 -40.12 -21.06 17.36
N ILE A 46 -39.43 -21.76 16.48
CA ILE A 46 -38.02 -22.10 16.69
C ILE A 46 -37.19 -21.07 15.92
N GLU A 47 -36.56 -20.14 16.64
CA GLU A 47 -35.58 -19.24 16.07
C GLU A 47 -34.23 -19.97 16.01
N ASN A 48 -33.79 -20.24 14.81
CA ASN A 48 -32.44 -20.78 14.56
C ASN A 48 -31.49 -19.62 14.27
N ASN A 49 -30.89 -19.05 15.31
CA ASN A 49 -29.92 -17.98 15.18
C ASN A 49 -28.54 -18.56 14.87
N VAL A 50 -28.03 -18.29 13.66
CA VAL A 50 -26.67 -18.60 13.27
C VAL A 50 -25.79 -17.41 13.65
N LEU A 51 -24.99 -17.57 14.68
CA LEU A 51 -23.98 -16.58 15.05
C LEU A 51 -22.76 -16.76 14.16
N ALA A 52 -22.48 -15.76 13.30
CA ALA A 52 -21.26 -15.71 12.52
C ALA A 52 -20.38 -14.55 13.02
N THR A 53 -19.13 -14.83 13.29
CA THR A 53 -18.10 -13.82 13.58
C THR A 53 -17.29 -13.54 12.33
N GLY A 54 -17.03 -12.27 12.05
CA GLY A 54 -16.20 -11.84 10.93
C GLY A 54 -15.49 -10.53 11.25
N THR A 55 -14.40 -10.27 10.60
CA THR A 55 -13.72 -8.96 10.62
C THR A 55 -14.22 -8.12 9.46
N LEU A 56 -14.57 -6.86 9.73
CA LEU A 56 -14.85 -5.88 8.70
C LEU A 56 -13.51 -5.27 8.27
N ASP A 57 -13.15 -5.45 7.02
CA ASP A 57 -11.91 -4.92 6.46
C ASP A 57 -12.20 -4.00 5.27
N ALA A 58 -11.26 -3.11 4.95
CA ALA A 58 -11.41 -2.20 3.83
C ALA A 58 -11.38 -2.97 2.50
N THR A 59 -12.32 -2.66 1.60
CA THR A 59 -12.39 -3.28 0.26
C THR A 59 -11.13 -2.98 -0.57
N LYS A 60 -10.47 -1.83 -0.34
CA LYS A 60 -9.24 -1.41 -1.00
C LYS A 60 -8.39 -0.59 -0.05
N LEU A 61 -7.21 -1.08 0.26
CA LEU A 61 -6.20 -0.38 1.03
C LEU A 61 -5.09 0.10 0.07
N ILE A 62 -4.79 1.40 0.09
CA ILE A 62 -3.75 2.00 -0.75
C ILE A 62 -2.69 2.62 0.14
N SER A 63 -1.48 2.10 0.02
CA SER A 63 -0.29 2.64 0.67
C SER A 63 0.21 3.88 -0.07
N VAL A 64 0.36 4.98 0.65
CA VAL A 64 0.94 6.22 0.12
C VAL A 64 2.31 6.43 0.76
N GLY A 65 3.37 6.20 -0.01
CA GLY A 65 4.76 6.30 0.47
C GLY A 65 5.53 7.47 -0.11
N ALA A 66 6.66 7.79 0.52
CA ALA A 66 7.61 8.79 0.04
C ALA A 66 8.41 8.24 -1.16
N GLN A 67 8.47 8.99 -2.26
CA GLN A 67 9.29 8.64 -3.43
C GLN A 67 10.69 9.27 -3.38
N VAL A 68 10.93 10.19 -2.44
CA VAL A 68 12.22 10.80 -2.16
C VAL A 68 12.51 10.73 -0.66
N SER A 69 13.77 10.59 -0.31
CA SER A 69 14.21 10.59 1.08
C SER A 69 14.31 12.03 1.61
N GLY A 70 13.92 12.22 2.87
CA GLY A 70 13.99 13.50 3.54
C GLY A 70 13.21 13.51 4.85
N GLN A 71 13.29 14.61 5.58
CA GLN A 71 12.54 14.81 6.81
C GLN A 71 11.12 15.28 6.50
N VAL A 72 10.11 14.73 7.15
CA VAL A 72 8.72 15.22 7.05
C VAL A 72 8.64 16.57 7.75
N LYS A 73 8.41 17.61 6.97
CA LYS A 73 8.33 18.98 7.47
C LYS A 73 6.96 19.29 8.07
N LYS A 74 5.91 18.78 7.45
CA LYS A 74 4.53 19.01 7.91
C LYS A 74 3.60 17.91 7.43
N MET A 75 2.67 17.53 8.30
CA MET A 75 1.53 16.66 8.01
C MET A 75 0.26 17.53 7.93
N TYR A 76 -0.59 17.28 6.93
CA TYR A 76 -1.81 18.05 6.68
C TYR A 76 -3.10 17.26 6.94
N VAL A 77 -2.97 15.99 7.30
CA VAL A 77 -4.11 15.08 7.55
C VAL A 77 -3.93 14.38 8.89
N GLN A 78 -5.06 13.95 9.46
CA GLN A 78 -5.13 13.16 10.69
C GLN A 78 -5.81 11.82 10.42
N LEU A 79 -5.67 10.91 11.37
CA LEU A 79 -6.36 9.63 11.34
C LEU A 79 -7.88 9.84 11.31
N GLY A 80 -8.56 9.22 10.36
CA GLY A 80 -10.01 9.36 10.17
C GLY A 80 -10.41 10.46 9.18
N ASP A 81 -9.49 11.30 8.70
CA ASP A 81 -9.80 12.37 7.74
C ASP A 81 -10.19 11.79 6.38
N GLN A 82 -11.17 12.42 5.74
CA GLN A 82 -11.52 12.17 4.35
C GLN A 82 -10.63 13.01 3.43
N VAL A 83 -9.96 12.38 2.49
CA VAL A 83 -9.09 13.02 1.51
C VAL A 83 -9.62 12.84 0.10
N LYS A 84 -9.39 13.83 -0.75
CA LYS A 84 -9.70 13.79 -2.18
C LYS A 84 -8.44 13.50 -2.98
N GLN A 85 -8.61 12.92 -4.17
CA GLN A 85 -7.51 12.72 -5.11
C GLN A 85 -6.75 14.04 -5.37
N GLY A 86 -5.42 14.01 -5.26
CA GLY A 86 -4.55 15.16 -5.41
C GLY A 86 -4.44 16.06 -4.17
N GLN A 87 -5.17 15.80 -3.09
CA GLN A 87 -5.05 16.54 -1.84
C GLN A 87 -3.69 16.28 -1.18
N LEU A 88 -3.05 17.35 -0.69
CA LEU A 88 -1.75 17.28 -0.01
C LEU A 88 -1.91 16.58 1.36
N ILE A 89 -1.18 15.48 1.54
CA ILE A 89 -1.16 14.68 2.77
C ILE A 89 0.00 15.12 3.65
N ALA A 90 1.21 15.16 3.07
CA ALA A 90 2.42 15.52 3.80
C ALA A 90 3.41 16.26 2.88
N GLN A 91 4.31 16.99 3.50
CA GLN A 91 5.40 17.68 2.82
C GLN A 91 6.75 17.27 3.42
N ILE A 92 7.64 16.79 2.57
CA ILE A 92 9.04 16.49 2.89
C ILE A 92 9.86 17.77 2.70
N ASP A 93 10.92 17.95 3.45
CA ASP A 93 11.88 19.05 3.24
C ASP A 93 12.50 18.94 1.84
N SER A 94 12.28 19.98 1.03
CA SER A 94 12.71 20.04 -0.38
C SER A 94 14.08 20.68 -0.58
N THR A 95 14.75 21.11 0.48
CA THR A 95 16.00 21.90 0.40
C THR A 95 17.08 21.21 -0.45
N THR A 96 17.27 19.92 -0.27
CA THR A 96 18.26 19.15 -1.05
C THR A 96 17.87 19.05 -2.52
N GLN A 97 16.60 18.80 -2.81
CA GLN A 97 16.07 18.68 -4.16
C GLN A 97 16.10 20.05 -4.89
N GLU A 98 15.76 21.13 -4.18
CA GLU A 98 15.87 22.50 -4.71
C GLU A 98 17.32 22.88 -5.04
N ASN A 99 18.28 22.52 -4.17
CA ASN A 99 19.70 22.75 -4.44
C ASN A 99 20.19 21.91 -5.64
N SER A 100 19.72 20.68 -5.79
CA SER A 100 20.00 19.84 -6.97
C SER A 100 19.46 20.48 -8.26
N LEU A 101 18.24 21.04 -8.24
CA LEU A 101 17.69 21.78 -9.36
C LEU A 101 18.53 23.02 -9.70
N LYS A 102 18.90 23.84 -8.71
CA LYS A 102 19.74 25.02 -8.90
C LYS A 102 21.12 24.65 -9.50
N THR A 103 21.71 23.55 -9.06
CA THR A 103 22.96 23.04 -9.60
C THR A 103 22.81 22.62 -11.06
N SER A 104 21.71 21.94 -11.41
CA SER A 104 21.40 21.57 -12.79
C SER A 104 21.19 22.79 -13.68
N ASP A 105 20.47 23.81 -13.18
CA ASP A 105 20.30 25.08 -13.88
C ASP A 105 21.62 25.82 -14.14
N ALA A 106 22.51 25.83 -13.13
CA ALA A 106 23.85 26.41 -13.28
C ALA A 106 24.70 25.67 -14.32
N ASN A 107 24.61 24.33 -14.35
CA ASN A 107 25.30 23.52 -15.33
C ASN A 107 24.82 23.81 -16.78
N ILE A 108 23.51 23.94 -16.99
CA ILE A 108 22.95 24.32 -18.29
C ILE A 108 23.50 25.69 -18.73
N LYS A 109 23.49 26.70 -17.86
CA LYS A 109 24.03 28.02 -18.18
C LYS A 109 25.52 27.96 -18.54
N ASN A 110 26.30 27.13 -17.87
CA ASN A 110 27.71 26.94 -18.19
C ASN A 110 27.90 26.32 -19.60
N LEU A 111 27.12 25.28 -19.94
CA LEU A 111 27.15 24.65 -21.26
C LEU A 111 26.66 25.62 -22.36
N GLU A 112 25.66 26.44 -22.08
CA GLU A 112 25.20 27.49 -22.99
C GLU A 112 26.27 28.56 -23.25
N ALA A 113 27.04 28.96 -22.21
CA ALA A 113 28.15 29.87 -22.38
C ALA A 113 29.29 29.23 -23.23
N GLN A 114 29.61 27.98 -23.00
CA GLN A 114 30.57 27.22 -23.83
C GLN A 114 30.08 27.10 -25.27
N ARG A 115 28.81 26.82 -25.48
CA ARG A 115 28.21 26.78 -26.82
C ARG A 115 28.32 28.12 -27.52
N LEU A 116 28.08 29.22 -26.85
CA LEU A 116 28.24 30.56 -27.42
C LEU A 116 29.67 30.84 -27.83
N GLN A 117 30.67 30.41 -27.04
CA GLN A 117 32.08 30.48 -27.39
C GLN A 117 32.40 29.66 -28.64
N GLN A 118 31.85 28.42 -28.75
CA GLN A 118 32.06 27.58 -29.93
C GLN A 118 31.35 28.12 -31.18
N ILE A 119 30.23 28.78 -31.04
CA ILE A 119 29.54 29.49 -32.15
C ILE A 119 30.43 30.61 -32.69
N ALA A 120 31.10 31.38 -31.84
CA ALA A 120 32.04 32.41 -32.24
C ALA A 120 33.21 31.79 -33.04
N SER A 121 33.78 30.67 -32.56
CA SER A 121 34.82 29.94 -33.29
C SER A 121 34.32 29.38 -34.63
N LEU A 122 33.08 28.81 -34.65
CA LEU A 122 32.45 28.33 -35.87
C LEU A 122 32.32 29.44 -36.90
N ASN A 123 31.89 30.64 -36.50
CA ASN A 123 31.75 31.79 -37.35
C ASN A 123 33.14 32.23 -37.94
N GLU A 124 34.17 32.23 -37.11
CA GLU A 124 35.56 32.49 -37.56
C GLU A 124 35.99 31.48 -38.65
N LYS A 125 35.84 30.16 -38.40
CA LYS A 125 36.20 29.12 -39.37
C LYS A 125 35.34 29.17 -40.64
N GLN A 126 34.07 29.54 -40.51
CA GLN A 126 33.17 29.71 -41.65
C GLN A 126 33.63 30.86 -42.55
N LEU A 127 34.05 32.00 -41.98
CA LEU A 127 34.55 33.16 -42.73
C LEU A 127 35.87 32.82 -43.43
N GLU A 128 36.76 32.09 -42.72
CA GLU A 128 38.04 31.61 -43.29
C GLU A 128 37.79 30.68 -44.49
N TYR A 129 36.92 29.68 -44.34
CA TYR A 129 36.54 28.77 -45.43
C TYR A 129 35.97 29.53 -46.62
N ARG A 130 35.06 30.50 -46.41
CA ARG A 130 34.52 31.35 -47.50
C ARG A 130 35.62 32.16 -48.21
N ARG A 131 36.59 32.67 -47.44
CA ARG A 131 37.72 33.42 -48.01
C ARG A 131 38.58 32.53 -48.89
N GLN A 132 38.98 31.33 -48.41
CA GLN A 132 39.75 30.36 -49.17
C GLN A 132 38.98 29.91 -50.43
N GLN A 133 37.69 29.71 -50.33
CA GLN A 133 36.83 29.36 -51.47
C GLN A 133 36.85 30.44 -52.55
N GLN A 134 36.77 31.73 -52.16
CA GLN A 134 36.88 32.84 -53.11
C GLN A 134 38.27 32.96 -53.77
N MET A 135 39.35 32.79 -52.99
CA MET A 135 40.73 32.80 -53.51
C MET A 135 40.95 31.63 -54.45
N TYR A 136 40.44 30.45 -54.16
CA TYR A 136 40.57 29.28 -55.02
C TYR A 136 39.84 29.48 -56.36
N THR A 137 38.68 30.11 -56.40
CA THR A 137 37.97 30.43 -57.66
C THR A 137 38.74 31.43 -58.52
N GLN A 138 39.74 32.14 -57.96
CA GLN A 138 40.59 33.12 -58.65
C GLN A 138 41.99 32.57 -58.87
N ASP A 139 42.22 31.23 -58.72
CA ASP A 139 43.50 30.57 -58.78
C ASP A 139 44.58 31.18 -57.83
N ALA A 140 44.17 31.83 -56.74
CA ALA A 140 45.05 32.57 -55.84
C ALA A 140 45.45 31.72 -54.59
N THR A 141 44.99 30.47 -54.46
CA THR A 141 45.34 29.55 -53.33
C THR A 141 45.39 28.10 -53.80
N PRO A 142 46.28 27.27 -53.23
CA PRO A 142 46.31 25.82 -53.46
C PRO A 142 45.05 25.12 -53.01
N ARG A 143 44.66 24.04 -53.65
CA ARG A 143 43.50 23.19 -53.25
C ARG A 143 43.64 22.64 -51.83
N ALA A 144 44.83 22.34 -51.36
CA ALA A 144 45.13 21.85 -50.05
C ALA A 144 44.68 22.83 -48.93
N ASP A 145 44.84 24.13 -49.18
CA ASP A 145 44.42 25.18 -48.21
C ASP A 145 42.90 25.28 -48.12
N LEU A 146 42.21 25.15 -49.25
CA LEU A 146 40.73 25.10 -49.25
C LEU A 146 40.21 23.86 -48.50
N GLU A 147 40.79 22.68 -48.79
CA GLU A 147 40.36 21.44 -48.10
C GLU A 147 40.65 21.51 -46.60
N SER A 148 41.76 22.12 -46.18
CA SER A 148 42.09 22.35 -44.76
C SER A 148 41.09 23.29 -44.07
N ALA A 149 40.71 24.39 -44.71
CA ALA A 149 39.74 25.33 -44.20
C ALA A 149 38.33 24.70 -44.10
N GLU A 150 37.95 23.87 -45.08
CA GLU A 150 36.69 23.11 -45.06
C GLU A 150 36.67 22.10 -43.91
N ALA A 151 37.76 21.35 -43.70
CA ALA A 151 37.87 20.42 -42.59
C ALA A 151 37.77 21.12 -41.22
N ALA A 152 38.44 22.27 -41.06
CA ALA A 152 38.35 23.10 -39.85
C ALA A 152 36.93 23.62 -39.58
N TYR A 153 36.23 24.08 -40.62
CA TYR A 153 34.83 24.52 -40.51
C TYR A 153 33.91 23.35 -40.10
N LYS A 154 34.03 22.19 -40.74
CA LYS A 154 33.24 20.99 -40.41
C LYS A 154 33.53 20.52 -38.98
N THR A 155 34.76 20.59 -38.52
CA THR A 155 35.14 20.25 -37.14
C THR A 155 34.49 21.19 -36.14
N ALA A 156 34.56 22.51 -36.38
CA ALA A 156 33.91 23.50 -35.52
C ALA A 156 32.36 23.32 -35.49
N GLN A 157 31.76 22.99 -36.64
CA GLN A 157 30.33 22.66 -36.71
C GLN A 157 29.97 21.42 -35.87
N ALA A 158 30.79 20.37 -35.92
CA ALA A 158 30.60 19.17 -35.13
C ALA A 158 30.72 19.44 -33.62
N GLN A 159 31.66 20.34 -33.22
CA GLN A 159 31.80 20.74 -31.80
C GLN A 159 30.58 21.46 -31.27
N VAL A 160 29.94 22.38 -32.05
CA VAL A 160 28.71 23.02 -31.66
C VAL A 160 27.59 21.98 -31.49
N LYS A 161 27.45 21.05 -32.42
CA LYS A 161 26.47 19.95 -32.32
C LYS A 161 26.69 19.06 -31.11
N ALA A 162 27.93 18.80 -30.74
CA ALA A 162 28.26 18.03 -29.53
C ALA A 162 27.82 18.76 -28.26
N LEU A 163 28.02 20.10 -28.18
CA LEU A 163 27.52 20.90 -27.07
C LEU A 163 26.01 20.98 -27.04
N ASP A 164 25.33 21.06 -28.21
CA ASP A 164 23.86 21.00 -28.26
C ASP A 164 23.35 19.68 -27.65
N ALA A 165 23.98 18.54 -27.94
CA ALA A 165 23.63 17.27 -27.35
C ALA A 165 23.89 17.21 -25.82
N GLN A 166 24.99 17.84 -25.35
CA GLN A 166 25.30 17.95 -23.92
C GLN A 166 24.26 18.83 -23.19
N ILE A 167 23.84 19.94 -23.79
CA ILE A 167 22.79 20.79 -23.24
C ILE A 167 21.47 20.01 -23.12
N GLU A 168 21.12 19.22 -24.14
CA GLU A 168 19.89 18.41 -24.07
C GLU A 168 19.95 17.36 -22.96
N SER A 169 21.09 16.70 -22.79
CA SER A 169 21.31 15.79 -21.66
C SER A 169 21.21 16.49 -20.31
N ALA A 170 21.78 17.69 -20.19
CA ALA A 170 21.68 18.50 -18.98
C ALA A 170 20.23 18.93 -18.67
N LYS A 171 19.42 19.24 -19.71
CA LYS A 171 18.00 19.54 -19.57
C LYS A 171 17.20 18.33 -19.04
N ILE A 172 17.51 17.13 -19.49
CA ILE A 172 16.91 15.90 -18.96
C ILE A 172 17.23 15.75 -17.47
N THR A 173 18.51 15.96 -17.09
CA THR A 173 18.92 15.94 -15.68
C THR A 173 18.18 16.97 -14.84
N ARG A 174 17.99 18.19 -15.36
CA ARG A 174 17.19 19.24 -14.74
C ARG A 174 15.73 18.81 -14.56
N SER A 175 15.13 18.19 -15.59
CA SER A 175 13.75 17.69 -15.54
C SER A 175 13.58 16.63 -14.45
N THR A 176 14.55 15.73 -14.29
CA THR A 176 14.57 14.75 -13.20
C THR A 176 14.64 15.43 -11.84
N ALA A 177 15.50 16.44 -11.65
CA ALA A 177 15.56 17.20 -10.42
C ALA A 177 14.24 17.92 -10.11
N GLN A 178 13.59 18.48 -11.12
CA GLN A 178 12.27 19.12 -10.99
C GLN A 178 11.19 18.12 -10.57
N THR A 179 11.19 16.91 -11.13
CA THR A 179 10.28 15.82 -10.78
C THR A 179 10.48 15.39 -9.32
N ASN A 180 11.74 15.30 -8.87
CA ASN A 180 12.08 14.96 -7.49
C ASN A 180 11.56 16.00 -6.50
N ILE A 181 11.52 17.28 -6.86
CA ILE A 181 10.84 18.32 -6.06
C ILE A 181 9.33 18.04 -6.00
N GLY A 182 8.71 17.62 -7.09
CA GLY A 182 7.30 17.20 -7.09
C GLY A 182 7.02 16.08 -6.08
N TYR A 183 7.92 15.14 -5.96
CA TYR A 183 7.82 14.01 -5.03
C TYR A 183 8.00 14.36 -3.55
N THR A 184 8.48 15.57 -3.23
CA THR A 184 8.50 16.06 -1.85
C THR A 184 7.11 16.40 -1.32
N ARG A 185 6.13 16.54 -2.21
CA ARG A 185 4.73 16.78 -1.88
C ARG A 185 3.96 15.47 -2.02
N ILE A 186 3.66 14.84 -0.90
CA ILE A 186 2.91 13.59 -0.87
C ILE A 186 1.43 13.93 -0.99
N VAL A 187 0.80 13.44 -2.05
CA VAL A 187 -0.63 13.68 -2.35
C VAL A 187 -1.42 12.37 -2.37
N ALA A 188 -2.71 12.45 -2.09
CA ALA A 188 -3.61 11.32 -2.16
C ALA A 188 -3.78 10.84 -3.63
N PRO A 189 -3.56 9.54 -3.92
CA PRO A 189 -3.73 9.00 -5.28
C PRO A 189 -5.20 8.80 -5.67
N THR A 190 -6.10 8.72 -4.70
CA THR A 190 -7.55 8.53 -4.88
C THR A 190 -8.31 9.14 -3.70
N ASP A 191 -9.63 9.25 -3.86
CA ASP A 191 -10.52 9.61 -2.75
C ASP A 191 -10.58 8.47 -1.73
N GLY A 192 -10.61 8.81 -0.43
CA GLY A 192 -10.64 7.82 0.63
C GLY A 192 -10.59 8.41 2.01
N THR A 193 -10.47 7.52 3.01
CA THR A 193 -10.32 7.89 4.42
C THR A 193 -8.96 7.41 4.92
N VAL A 194 -8.28 8.25 5.69
CA VAL A 194 -6.97 7.91 6.29
C VAL A 194 -7.20 6.93 7.44
N VAL A 195 -6.76 5.69 7.28
CA VAL A 195 -6.96 4.61 8.27
C VAL A 195 -5.74 4.36 9.15
N ALA A 196 -4.55 4.76 8.70
CA ALA A 196 -3.30 4.65 9.47
C ALA A 196 -2.33 5.75 9.07
N ILE A 197 -1.57 6.26 10.04
CA ILE A 197 -0.44 7.17 9.83
C ILE A 197 0.75 6.56 10.56
N VAL A 198 1.80 6.23 9.81
CA VAL A 198 2.98 5.52 10.34
C VAL A 198 4.15 6.46 10.58
N THR A 199 4.12 7.64 9.97
CA THR A 199 5.21 8.63 10.04
C THR A 199 4.72 9.91 10.67
N GLU A 200 5.49 10.46 11.59
CA GLU A 200 5.19 11.71 12.28
C GLU A 200 5.98 12.91 11.72
N GLU A 201 5.54 14.14 12.04
CA GLU A 201 6.30 15.34 11.72
C GLU A 201 7.68 15.29 12.38
N GLY A 202 8.71 15.68 11.62
CA GLY A 202 10.11 15.64 12.08
C GLY A 202 10.82 14.31 11.83
N GLN A 203 10.12 13.25 11.49
CA GLN A 203 10.71 11.95 11.19
C GLN A 203 11.33 11.93 9.79
N THR A 204 12.46 11.24 9.64
CA THR A 204 13.10 11.03 8.33
C THR A 204 12.53 9.81 7.64
N VAL A 205 12.06 9.98 6.41
CA VAL A 205 11.58 8.90 5.53
C VAL A 205 12.62 8.59 4.46
N ASN A 206 12.71 7.33 4.07
CA ASN A 206 13.60 6.85 3.03
C ASN A 206 12.77 6.32 1.84
N ALA A 207 13.10 6.76 0.62
CA ALA A 207 12.44 6.32 -0.61
C ALA A 207 12.57 4.81 -0.88
N ASN A 208 13.59 4.14 -0.32
CA ASN A 208 13.83 2.70 -0.49
C ASN A 208 13.12 1.82 0.55
N GLN A 209 12.52 2.39 1.58
CA GLN A 209 11.65 1.66 2.48
C GLN A 209 10.26 1.65 1.86
N SER A 210 9.74 0.45 1.57
CA SER A 210 8.31 0.28 1.28
C SER A 210 7.56 1.01 2.39
N ALA A 211 6.86 2.09 2.03
CA ALA A 211 6.17 2.87 3.04
C ALA A 211 5.22 1.93 3.76
N PRO A 212 5.36 1.79 5.06
CA PRO A 212 4.31 1.14 5.81
C PRO A 212 3.06 2.01 5.67
N THR A 213 2.05 1.38 5.24
CA THR A 213 0.68 1.88 5.13
C THR A 213 0.17 2.40 6.44
#